data_f0337783e140faa89053179f5b5f5dc1
#
_entry.id   f0337783e140faa89053179f5b5f5dc1
#
_cell.length_a   1.000
_cell.length_b   1.000
_cell.length_c   1.000
_cell.angle_alpha   90.00
_cell.angle_beta   90.00
_cell.angle_gamma   90.00
#
_symmetry.space_group_name_H-M   'P 1'
#
loop_
_entity.id
_entity.type
_entity.pdbx_description
1 polymer ?
#
loop_
_entity_poly.entity_id
_entity_poly.type
_entity_poly.pdbx_seq_one_letter_code
_entity_poly.pdbx_strand_id
1 'polypeptide(L)'
;MKATEEHLYSDIPPTKLLNKDEKFKPAKTNKFWLTIASLFFFNMLQNRFYAFRYKNAESYFTRDEKYPTIIFAPHCNWWDGIVLYNIAHRICHKEIRLMVEELNRFPLLRRGGAYSVCKKSPQSAMKALKYSVDLLSDLRNLLFIFPQGIIRPPHYRPFEFQTGLTYIAQNAAKKYGKVNLIPISIEYCFLRDNRPEVLVEFGQRIELTDPKVDRKEFTHVLEQAMTDVCNNQMNEISHGDISNYKILFKQHLKWYRRIEQRLKSIDLPDVSGV
;
A
#
# COMPACT_ATOMS: atom_id res chain seq x y z
N MET A 1 6.38 -18.21 -21.81
CA MET A 1 7.65 -18.33 -21.08
C MET A 1 7.41 -17.72 -19.71
N LYS A 2 7.38 -18.52 -18.63
CA LYS A 2 7.39 -17.98 -17.27
C LYS A 2 8.77 -17.36 -17.06
N ALA A 3 8.85 -16.02 -16.98
CA ALA A 3 10.04 -15.37 -16.49
C ALA A 3 10.25 -15.89 -15.07
N THR A 4 11.33 -16.62 -14.86
CA THR A 4 11.73 -17.05 -13.52
C THR A 4 12.01 -15.80 -12.71
N GLU A 5 11.57 -15.80 -11.44
CA GLU A 5 11.69 -14.68 -10.48
C GLU A 5 13.12 -14.13 -10.35
N GLU A 6 14.11 -14.86 -10.81
CA GLU A 6 15.55 -14.54 -10.76
C GLU A 6 15.97 -13.40 -11.69
N HIS A 7 15.26 -13.14 -12.79
CA HIS A 7 15.74 -12.19 -13.81
C HIS A 7 15.49 -10.69 -13.50
N LEU A 8 14.53 -10.37 -12.63
CA LEU A 8 14.17 -8.97 -12.37
C LEU A 8 15.01 -8.30 -11.26
N TYR A 9 15.69 -9.11 -10.44
CA TYR A 9 16.50 -8.64 -9.30
C TYR A 9 17.81 -9.43 -9.18
N SER A 10 18.39 -9.88 -10.30
CA SER A 10 19.64 -10.65 -10.33
C SER A 10 20.82 -9.94 -9.66
N ASP A 11 20.78 -8.62 -9.59
CA ASP A 11 21.83 -7.79 -8.98
C ASP A 11 21.66 -7.63 -7.45
N ILE A 12 20.54 -8.09 -6.90
CA ILE A 12 20.34 -8.10 -5.45
C ILE A 12 20.83 -9.45 -4.93
N PRO A 13 21.95 -9.51 -4.19
CA PRO A 13 22.43 -10.77 -3.68
C PRO A 13 21.35 -11.45 -2.83
N PRO A 14 21.12 -12.76 -3.03
CA PRO A 14 20.14 -13.50 -2.23
C PRO A 14 20.48 -13.31 -0.75
N THR A 15 19.55 -12.75 -0.01
CA THR A 15 19.76 -12.51 1.41
C THR A 15 19.94 -13.84 2.12
N LYS A 16 21.08 -14.06 2.77
CA LYS A 16 21.38 -15.24 3.61
C LYS A 16 20.36 -15.41 4.77
N LEU A 17 19.42 -14.50 4.91
CA LEU A 17 18.44 -14.40 6.00
C LEU A 17 17.12 -15.12 5.71
N LEU A 18 16.91 -15.68 4.52
CA LEU A 18 15.71 -16.47 4.21
C LEU A 18 15.80 -17.86 4.86
N ASN A 19 15.61 -17.92 6.16
CA ASN A 19 15.54 -19.18 6.88
C ASN A 19 14.18 -19.83 6.64
N LYS A 20 14.18 -21.07 6.09
CA LYS A 20 12.96 -21.86 5.83
C LYS A 20 12.13 -22.11 7.11
N ASP A 21 12.75 -21.98 8.27
CA ASP A 21 12.18 -22.30 9.59
C ASP A 21 11.84 -21.07 10.42
N GLU A 22 11.60 -19.92 9.77
CA GLU A 22 11.26 -18.72 10.49
C GLU A 22 9.91 -18.86 11.21
N LYS A 23 9.96 -18.87 12.55
CA LYS A 23 8.76 -18.89 13.39
C LYS A 23 7.94 -17.64 13.16
N PHE A 24 6.62 -17.80 13.05
CA PHE A 24 5.68 -16.69 12.96
C PHE A 24 5.88 -15.69 14.09
N LYS A 25 5.97 -14.39 13.76
CA LYS A 25 6.13 -13.28 14.68
C LYS A 25 4.94 -12.33 14.57
N PRO A 26 4.07 -12.23 15.60
CA PRO A 26 2.96 -11.28 15.61
C PRO A 26 3.45 -9.84 15.69
N ALA A 27 2.61 -8.88 15.34
CA ALA A 27 2.85 -7.46 15.59
C ALA A 27 3.01 -7.21 17.09
N LYS A 28 3.84 -6.22 17.47
CA LYS A 28 4.08 -5.83 18.88
C LYS A 28 4.00 -4.31 18.99
N THR A 29 2.81 -3.78 18.78
CA THR A 29 2.58 -2.33 18.78
C THR A 29 2.42 -1.77 20.18
N ASN A 30 2.85 -0.52 20.38
CA ASN A 30 2.40 0.35 21.44
C ASN A 30 2.33 1.81 20.94
N LYS A 31 1.57 2.66 21.62
CA LYS A 31 1.32 4.04 21.19
C LYS A 31 2.60 4.86 21.01
N PHE A 32 3.57 4.70 21.90
CA PHE A 32 4.85 5.41 21.84
C PHE A 32 5.62 5.10 20.56
N TRP A 33 5.78 3.81 20.24
CA TRP A 33 6.50 3.40 19.03
C TRP A 33 5.74 3.72 17.74
N LEU A 34 4.41 3.66 17.76
CA LEU A 34 3.59 4.07 16.62
C LEU A 34 3.79 5.57 16.31
N THR A 35 3.84 6.42 17.34
CA THR A 35 4.10 7.86 17.16
C THR A 35 5.50 8.11 16.60
N ILE A 36 6.54 7.48 17.16
CA ILE A 36 7.93 7.63 16.66
C ILE A 36 8.01 7.16 15.20
N ALA A 37 7.46 5.98 14.89
CA ALA A 37 7.46 5.45 13.54
C ALA A 37 6.70 6.37 12.56
N SER A 38 5.58 6.95 12.99
CA SER A 38 4.82 7.91 12.18
C SER A 38 5.64 9.15 11.83
N LEU A 39 6.33 9.73 12.80
CA LEU A 39 7.19 10.90 12.57
C LEU A 39 8.38 10.53 11.68
N PHE A 40 9.03 9.41 11.94
CA PHE A 40 10.18 8.94 11.19
C PHE A 40 9.84 8.66 9.72
N PHE A 41 8.79 7.88 9.45
CA PHE A 41 8.39 7.55 8.10
C PHE A 41 7.83 8.76 7.33
N PHE A 42 7.18 9.69 8.02
CA PHE A 42 6.74 10.93 7.38
C PHE A 42 7.92 11.80 6.98
N ASN A 43 8.91 11.93 7.84
CA ASN A 43 10.14 12.65 7.51
C ASN A 43 10.86 12.01 6.31
N MET A 44 10.95 10.67 6.28
CA MET A 44 11.52 9.96 5.12
C MET A 44 10.81 10.30 3.81
N LEU A 45 9.46 10.33 3.81
CA LEU A 45 8.69 10.72 2.62
C LEU A 45 8.97 12.17 2.22
N GLN A 46 8.95 13.11 3.17
CA GLN A 46 9.20 14.52 2.89
C GLN A 46 10.60 14.78 2.35
N ASN A 47 11.60 14.01 2.79
CA ASN A 47 12.97 14.13 2.28
C ASN A 47 13.14 13.56 0.87
N ARG A 48 12.37 12.53 0.52
CA ARG A 48 12.50 11.84 -0.78
C ARG A 48 11.62 12.43 -1.86
N PHE A 49 10.38 12.81 -1.52
CA PHE A 49 9.36 13.20 -2.48
C PHE A 49 9.08 14.70 -2.44
N TYR A 50 8.74 15.26 -3.61
CA TYR A 50 8.34 16.66 -3.72
C TYR A 50 6.95 16.90 -3.12
N ALA A 51 6.01 16.02 -3.43
CA ALA A 51 4.66 16.07 -2.90
C ALA A 51 4.09 14.67 -2.68
N PHE A 52 3.12 14.58 -1.80
CA PHE A 52 2.25 13.42 -1.63
C PHE A 52 0.80 13.88 -1.85
N ARG A 53 0.14 13.26 -2.80
CA ARG A 53 -1.24 13.55 -3.19
C ARG A 53 -2.09 12.31 -3.07
N TYR A 54 -3.37 12.51 -2.74
CA TYR A 54 -4.33 11.40 -2.65
C TYR A 54 -5.73 11.87 -3.04
N LYS A 55 -6.59 10.94 -3.46
CA LYS A 55 -8.00 11.20 -3.73
C LYS A 55 -8.90 10.04 -3.30
N ASN A 56 -10.19 10.35 -3.11
CA ASN A 56 -11.28 9.40 -2.81
C ASN A 56 -11.19 8.69 -1.44
N ALA A 57 -10.31 9.13 -0.53
CA ALA A 57 -10.16 8.47 0.78
C ALA A 57 -11.32 8.76 1.74
N GLU A 58 -11.88 9.97 1.71
CA GLU A 58 -12.81 10.47 2.74
C GLU A 58 -14.13 9.74 2.77
N SER A 59 -14.58 9.22 1.63
CA SER A 59 -15.83 8.47 1.52
C SER A 59 -15.80 7.12 2.25
N TYR A 60 -14.61 6.65 2.63
CA TYR A 60 -14.43 5.28 3.16
C TYR A 60 -14.06 5.22 4.63
N PHE A 61 -13.58 6.30 5.23
CA PHE A 61 -13.09 6.29 6.61
C PHE A 61 -13.87 7.27 7.48
N THR A 62 -15.14 6.96 7.72
CA THR A 62 -16.01 7.69 8.65
C THR A 62 -15.90 7.13 10.06
N ARG A 63 -16.32 7.92 11.07
CA ARG A 63 -16.33 7.47 12.48
C ARG A 63 -17.32 6.33 12.74
N ASP A 64 -18.33 6.19 11.88
CA ASP A 64 -19.43 5.22 12.03
C ASP A 64 -19.17 3.89 11.32
N GLU A 65 -17.94 3.62 10.94
CA GLU A 65 -17.60 2.37 10.25
C GLU A 65 -17.74 1.17 11.19
N LYS A 66 -18.70 0.30 10.90
CA LYS A 66 -19.09 -0.87 11.74
C LYS A 66 -18.38 -2.15 11.34
N TYR A 67 -17.73 -2.19 10.19
CA TYR A 67 -17.15 -3.40 9.62
C TYR A 67 -15.65 -3.22 9.34
N PRO A 68 -14.87 -4.32 9.46
CA PRO A 68 -13.44 -4.27 9.20
C PRO A 68 -13.15 -3.93 7.74
N THR A 69 -12.02 -3.26 7.53
CA THR A 69 -11.55 -2.83 6.21
C THR A 69 -10.18 -3.40 5.90
N ILE A 70 -10.03 -3.91 4.70
CA ILE A 70 -8.77 -4.35 4.11
C ILE A 70 -8.47 -3.44 2.92
N ILE A 71 -7.29 -2.85 2.90
CA ILE A 71 -6.76 -2.17 1.73
C ILE A 71 -5.78 -3.09 1.02
N PHE A 72 -5.86 -3.14 -0.29
CA PHE A 72 -4.90 -3.88 -1.08
C PHE A 72 -4.32 -3.00 -2.19
N ALA A 73 -3.03 -3.23 -2.50
CA ALA A 73 -2.25 -2.41 -3.41
C ALA A 73 -1.32 -3.26 -4.27
N PRO A 74 -0.89 -2.80 -5.45
CA PRO A 74 0.24 -3.39 -6.14
C PRO A 74 1.52 -3.15 -5.34
N HIS A 75 2.53 -4.00 -5.53
CA HIS A 75 3.83 -3.85 -4.87
C HIS A 75 4.93 -3.66 -5.90
N CYS A 76 5.38 -2.42 -6.04
CA CYS A 76 6.32 -2.02 -7.08
C CYS A 76 7.71 -1.69 -6.55
N ASN A 77 7.81 -1.25 -5.30
CA ASN A 77 9.09 -0.87 -4.71
C ASN A 77 9.06 -0.83 -3.18
N TRP A 78 10.21 -0.55 -2.60
CA TRP A 78 10.38 -0.49 -1.14
C TRP A 78 9.58 0.64 -0.46
N TRP A 79 9.31 1.74 -1.18
CA TRP A 79 8.57 2.89 -0.64
C TRP A 79 7.10 2.59 -0.37
N ASP A 80 6.53 1.58 -1.03
CA ASP A 80 5.10 1.26 -0.88
C ASP A 80 4.73 1.03 0.58
N GLY A 81 5.55 0.31 1.35
CA GLY A 81 5.30 0.10 2.78
C GLY A 81 5.29 1.39 3.61
N ILE A 82 6.17 2.35 3.28
CA ILE A 82 6.25 3.66 3.95
C ILE A 82 5.07 4.54 3.54
N VAL A 83 4.66 4.49 2.27
CA VAL A 83 3.47 5.17 1.76
C VAL A 83 2.22 4.65 2.48
N LEU A 84 2.04 3.33 2.55
CA LEU A 84 0.91 2.71 3.24
C LEU A 84 0.86 3.07 4.73
N TYR A 85 2.02 3.18 5.38
CA TYR A 85 2.11 3.61 6.77
C TYR A 85 1.52 5.02 6.95
N ASN A 86 1.89 5.95 6.07
CA ASN A 86 1.39 7.32 6.12
C ASN A 86 -0.08 7.43 5.70
N ILE A 87 -0.54 6.62 4.77
CA ILE A 87 -1.97 6.49 4.43
C ILE A 87 -2.77 6.11 5.68
N ALA A 88 -2.37 5.02 6.37
CA ALA A 88 -3.08 4.55 7.54
C ALA A 88 -3.17 5.64 8.63
N HIS A 89 -2.04 6.24 8.99
CA HIS A 89 -1.97 7.14 10.14
C HIS A 89 -2.48 8.56 9.85
N ARG A 90 -2.21 9.09 8.64
CA ARG A 90 -2.46 10.52 8.35
C ARG A 90 -3.70 10.77 7.51
N ILE A 91 -4.13 9.78 6.73
CA ILE A 91 -5.30 9.90 5.87
C ILE A 91 -6.48 9.14 6.49
N CYS A 92 -6.27 7.86 6.84
CA CYS A 92 -7.34 7.00 7.36
C CYS A 92 -7.52 7.11 8.90
N HIS A 93 -6.56 7.68 9.62
CA HIS A 93 -6.55 7.77 11.10
C HIS A 93 -6.72 6.40 11.79
N LYS A 94 -6.09 5.36 11.22
CA LYS A 94 -6.13 3.98 11.66
C LYS A 94 -4.73 3.45 11.99
N GLU A 95 -4.67 2.32 12.70
CA GLU A 95 -3.43 1.62 12.98
C GLU A 95 -3.12 0.63 11.86
N ILE A 96 -1.98 0.79 11.21
CA ILE A 96 -1.55 -0.10 10.13
C ILE A 96 -1.29 -1.52 10.64
N ARG A 97 -1.71 -2.51 9.87
CA ARG A 97 -1.30 -3.91 10.00
C ARG A 97 -0.81 -4.38 8.64
N LEU A 98 0.44 -4.80 8.56
CA LEU A 98 1.11 -5.15 7.31
C LEU A 98 1.84 -6.50 7.45
N MET A 99 1.60 -7.39 6.49
CA MET A 99 2.29 -8.67 6.38
C MET A 99 3.65 -8.47 5.70
N VAL A 100 4.73 -8.92 6.33
CA VAL A 100 6.11 -8.73 5.84
C VAL A 100 6.87 -10.05 5.84
N GLU A 101 7.43 -10.44 4.69
CA GLU A 101 8.15 -11.71 4.54
C GLU A 101 9.49 -11.70 5.28
N GLU A 102 10.29 -10.66 5.12
CA GLU A 102 11.63 -10.57 5.73
C GLU A 102 11.64 -9.73 7.02
N LEU A 103 10.72 -10.01 7.94
CA LEU A 103 10.58 -9.21 9.16
C LEU A 103 11.83 -9.29 10.07
N ASN A 104 12.62 -10.35 9.99
CA ASN A 104 13.89 -10.47 10.73
C ASN A 104 14.92 -9.44 10.28
N ARG A 105 14.89 -9.03 9.04
CA ARG A 105 15.76 -7.99 8.50
C ARG A 105 15.46 -6.61 9.09
N PHE A 106 14.18 -6.39 9.45
CA PHE A 106 13.68 -5.11 9.99
C PHE A 106 12.84 -5.33 11.25
N PRO A 107 13.45 -5.82 12.36
CA PRO A 107 12.70 -6.26 13.54
C PRO A 107 11.88 -5.14 14.21
N LEU A 108 12.28 -3.89 14.03
CA LEU A 108 11.56 -2.73 14.57
C LEU A 108 10.20 -2.49 13.89
N LEU A 109 10.00 -2.97 12.66
CA LEU A 109 8.70 -2.85 11.97
C LEU A 109 7.56 -3.52 12.74
N ARG A 110 7.84 -4.54 13.57
CA ARG A 110 6.84 -5.14 14.46
C ARG A 110 6.21 -4.13 15.41
N ARG A 111 6.99 -3.16 15.86
CA ARG A 111 6.51 -2.09 16.75
C ARG A 111 5.65 -1.07 15.99
N GLY A 112 5.82 -0.99 14.68
CA GLY A 112 5.01 -0.19 13.77
C GLY A 112 3.78 -0.91 13.20
N GLY A 113 3.50 -2.16 13.58
CA GLY A 113 2.30 -2.88 13.15
C GLY A 113 2.54 -4.00 12.13
N ALA A 114 3.80 -4.24 11.73
CA ALA A 114 4.13 -5.37 10.86
C ALA A 114 4.14 -6.70 11.61
N TYR A 115 3.78 -7.78 10.90
CA TYR A 115 3.89 -9.17 11.37
C TYR A 115 4.47 -10.04 10.27
N SER A 116 5.09 -11.18 10.66
CA SER A 116 5.83 -11.99 9.69
C SER A 116 4.93 -12.91 8.88
N VAL A 117 5.38 -13.20 7.66
CA VAL A 117 4.93 -14.34 6.85
C VAL A 117 6.16 -15.06 6.30
N CYS A 118 6.11 -16.38 6.23
CA CYS A 118 7.09 -17.17 5.53
C CYS A 118 6.37 -17.98 4.46
N LYS A 119 6.50 -17.58 3.21
CA LYS A 119 5.85 -18.24 2.06
C LYS A 119 6.40 -19.63 1.80
N LYS A 120 7.66 -19.89 2.16
CA LYS A 120 8.31 -21.19 2.03
C LYS A 120 7.78 -22.24 3.02
N SER A 121 7.02 -21.80 4.06
CA SER A 121 6.38 -22.64 5.05
C SER A 121 4.86 -22.50 4.99
N PRO A 122 4.12 -23.47 4.43
CA PRO A 122 2.66 -23.42 4.38
C PRO A 122 2.01 -23.24 5.75
N GLN A 123 2.59 -23.82 6.81
CA GLN A 123 2.10 -23.63 8.17
C GLN A 123 2.28 -22.20 8.67
N SER A 124 3.44 -21.58 8.41
CA SER A 124 3.69 -20.19 8.78
C SER A 124 2.81 -19.23 7.97
N ALA A 125 2.66 -19.47 6.67
CA ALA A 125 1.76 -18.70 5.83
C ALA A 125 0.32 -18.78 6.34
N MET A 126 -0.18 -19.98 6.67
CA MET A 126 -1.52 -20.15 7.21
C MET A 126 -1.72 -19.46 8.58
N LYS A 127 -0.69 -19.49 9.44
CA LYS A 127 -0.71 -18.73 10.72
C LYS A 127 -0.82 -17.24 10.48
N ALA A 128 -0.08 -16.69 9.51
CA ALA A 128 -0.14 -15.28 9.15
C ALA A 128 -1.53 -14.89 8.61
N LEU A 129 -2.12 -15.71 7.74
CA LEU A 129 -3.46 -15.46 7.21
C LEU A 129 -4.53 -15.48 8.31
N LYS A 130 -4.50 -16.47 9.22
CA LYS A 130 -5.42 -16.52 10.37
C LYS A 130 -5.24 -15.32 11.30
N TYR A 131 -4.00 -14.96 11.60
CA TYR A 131 -3.69 -13.79 12.41
C TYR A 131 -4.20 -12.49 11.76
N SER A 132 -4.13 -12.37 10.43
CA SER A 132 -4.71 -11.24 9.70
C SER A 132 -6.22 -11.11 9.95
N VAL A 133 -6.95 -12.23 9.95
CA VAL A 133 -8.38 -12.24 10.26
C VAL A 133 -8.63 -11.81 11.70
N ASP A 134 -7.82 -12.27 12.65
CA ASP A 134 -7.98 -11.92 14.06
C ASP A 134 -7.70 -10.44 14.34
N LEU A 135 -6.74 -9.83 13.64
CA LEU A 135 -6.46 -8.39 13.72
C LEU A 135 -7.64 -7.51 13.33
N LEU A 136 -8.51 -8.00 12.46
CA LEU A 136 -9.69 -7.29 11.98
C LEU A 136 -10.82 -7.21 13.03
N SER A 137 -10.70 -7.88 14.18
CA SER A 137 -11.63 -7.72 15.32
C SER A 137 -11.59 -6.32 15.92
N ASP A 138 -10.48 -5.63 15.83
CA ASP A 138 -10.33 -4.25 16.29
C ASP A 138 -10.45 -3.31 15.07
N LEU A 139 -11.54 -2.56 15.00
CA LEU A 139 -11.84 -1.64 13.91
C LEU A 139 -10.87 -0.45 13.81
N ARG A 140 -10.00 -0.25 14.82
CA ARG A 140 -8.88 0.70 14.72
C ARG A 140 -7.79 0.19 13.78
N ASN A 141 -7.70 -1.12 13.58
CA ASN A 141 -6.76 -1.72 12.66
C ASN A 141 -7.19 -1.54 11.21
N LEU A 142 -6.24 -1.20 10.37
CA LEU A 142 -6.37 -1.19 8.92
C LEU A 142 -5.38 -2.18 8.34
N LEU A 143 -5.88 -3.25 7.77
CA LEU A 143 -5.05 -4.31 7.21
C LEU A 143 -4.68 -3.95 5.77
N PHE A 144 -3.38 -3.95 5.49
CA PHE A 144 -2.84 -3.75 4.14
C PHE A 144 -2.26 -5.05 3.60
N ILE A 145 -2.60 -5.37 2.35
CA ILE A 145 -2.14 -6.57 1.67
C ILE A 145 -1.59 -6.20 0.29
N PHE A 146 -0.45 -6.77 -0.05
CA PHE A 146 0.08 -6.82 -1.41
C PHE A 146 -0.26 -8.18 -2.02
N PRO A 147 -1.36 -8.31 -2.77
CA PRO A 147 -1.87 -9.63 -3.15
C PRO A 147 -1.01 -10.36 -4.17
N GLN A 148 -0.13 -9.69 -4.88
CA GLN A 148 0.88 -10.31 -5.75
C GLN A 148 1.88 -11.16 -4.94
N GLY A 149 2.13 -10.75 -3.70
CA GLY A 149 3.06 -11.42 -2.80
C GLY A 149 4.54 -11.21 -3.12
N ILE A 150 4.89 -10.58 -4.22
CA ILE A 150 6.24 -10.24 -4.66
C ILE A 150 6.26 -8.82 -5.20
N ILE A 151 7.45 -8.21 -5.24
CA ILE A 151 7.64 -6.91 -5.91
C ILE A 151 7.66 -7.15 -7.42
N ARG A 152 6.85 -6.40 -8.16
CA ARG A 152 6.79 -6.42 -9.63
C ARG A 152 7.11 -5.02 -10.18
N PRO A 153 7.62 -4.89 -11.40
CA PRO A 153 7.75 -3.59 -12.05
C PRO A 153 6.42 -2.84 -12.06
N PRO A 154 6.44 -1.49 -12.00
CA PRO A 154 5.25 -0.70 -12.26
C PRO A 154 4.58 -1.13 -13.56
N HIS A 155 3.25 -1.11 -13.59
CA HIS A 155 2.45 -1.48 -14.77
C HIS A 155 2.55 -2.95 -15.23
N TYR A 156 3.15 -3.85 -14.44
CA TYR A 156 3.11 -5.28 -14.72
C TYR A 156 1.65 -5.78 -14.77
N ARG A 157 1.29 -6.43 -15.87
CA ARG A 157 -0.06 -6.97 -16.10
C ARG A 157 0.02 -8.37 -16.74
N PRO A 158 -0.92 -9.27 -16.41
CA PRO A 158 -1.90 -9.19 -15.33
C PRO A 158 -1.22 -9.15 -13.96
N PHE A 159 -1.92 -8.70 -12.91
CA PHE A 159 -1.31 -8.60 -11.56
C PHE A 159 -0.96 -9.95 -10.93
N GLU A 160 -1.59 -11.03 -11.34
CA GLU A 160 -1.38 -12.40 -10.82
C GLU A 160 -1.58 -12.50 -9.30
N PHE A 161 -2.76 -12.12 -8.82
CA PHE A 161 -3.08 -12.14 -7.41
C PHE A 161 -3.05 -13.55 -6.82
N GLN A 162 -2.42 -13.68 -5.65
CA GLN A 162 -2.50 -14.86 -4.82
C GLN A 162 -3.84 -14.89 -4.06
N THR A 163 -4.40 -16.07 -3.83
CA THR A 163 -5.70 -16.25 -3.17
C THR A 163 -5.70 -15.93 -1.67
N GLY A 164 -4.57 -15.49 -1.12
CA GLY A 164 -4.44 -15.16 0.31
C GLY A 164 -5.33 -14.00 0.75
N LEU A 165 -5.47 -12.95 -0.07
CA LEU A 165 -6.37 -11.84 0.17
C LEU A 165 -7.83 -12.32 0.27
N THR A 166 -8.27 -13.13 -0.70
CA THR A 166 -9.62 -13.70 -0.71
C THR A 166 -9.87 -14.62 0.48
N TYR A 167 -8.86 -15.43 0.87
CA TYR A 167 -8.96 -16.25 2.07
C TYR A 167 -9.22 -15.40 3.33
N ILE A 168 -8.48 -14.31 3.51
CA ILE A 168 -8.68 -13.40 4.65
C ILE A 168 -10.08 -12.79 4.58
N ALA A 169 -10.49 -12.30 3.41
CA ALA A 169 -11.80 -11.66 3.22
C ALA A 169 -12.96 -12.61 3.53
N GLN A 170 -12.93 -13.85 3.02
CA GLN A 170 -13.95 -14.86 3.29
C GLN A 170 -14.08 -15.18 4.79
N ASN A 171 -12.93 -15.38 5.47
CA ASN A 171 -12.94 -15.69 6.90
C ASN A 171 -13.35 -14.47 7.74
N ALA A 172 -13.01 -13.25 7.32
CA ALA A 172 -13.47 -12.03 7.96
C ALA A 172 -14.99 -11.84 7.77
N ALA A 173 -15.54 -12.04 6.57
CA ALA A 173 -16.98 -11.99 6.32
C ALA A 173 -17.73 -13.04 7.14
N LYS A 174 -17.20 -14.27 7.22
CA LYS A 174 -17.76 -15.33 8.07
C LYS A 174 -17.79 -14.95 9.56
N LYS A 175 -16.72 -14.31 10.05
CA LYS A 175 -16.53 -14.00 11.49
C LYS A 175 -17.24 -12.72 11.91
N TYR A 176 -17.28 -11.71 11.04
CA TYR A 176 -17.75 -10.36 11.36
C TYR A 176 -19.02 -9.96 10.59
N GLY A 177 -19.58 -10.85 9.76
CA GLY A 177 -20.76 -10.63 8.95
C GLY A 177 -20.49 -9.91 7.62
N LYS A 178 -19.53 -8.98 7.58
CA LYS A 178 -19.12 -8.25 6.39
C LYS A 178 -17.67 -7.80 6.50
N VAL A 179 -16.99 -7.66 5.36
CA VAL A 179 -15.68 -7.00 5.26
C VAL A 179 -15.67 -6.07 4.06
N ASN A 180 -15.04 -4.91 4.22
CA ASN A 180 -14.80 -3.94 3.16
C ASN A 180 -13.42 -4.18 2.55
N LEU A 181 -13.33 -4.20 1.23
CA LEU A 181 -12.07 -4.28 0.48
C LEU A 181 -11.95 -3.05 -0.40
N ILE A 182 -10.82 -2.36 -0.32
CA ILE A 182 -10.57 -1.13 -1.08
C ILE A 182 -9.26 -1.29 -1.84
N PRO A 183 -9.31 -1.34 -3.20
CA PRO A 183 -8.09 -1.27 -4.01
C PRO A 183 -7.51 0.14 -3.93
N ILE A 184 -6.19 0.26 -3.89
CA ILE A 184 -5.51 1.55 -4.04
C ILE A 184 -4.42 1.45 -5.09
N SER A 185 -4.32 2.45 -5.94
CA SER A 185 -3.18 2.64 -6.84
C SER A 185 -2.17 3.58 -6.21
N ILE A 186 -0.88 3.30 -6.41
CA ILE A 186 0.23 4.12 -5.94
C ILE A 186 1.15 4.37 -7.13
N GLU A 187 1.27 5.62 -7.55
CA GLU A 187 2.14 6.03 -8.63
C GLU A 187 3.23 7.00 -8.14
N TYR A 188 4.41 6.88 -8.74
CA TYR A 188 5.59 7.69 -8.45
C TYR A 188 6.01 8.42 -9.72
N CYS A 189 5.67 9.71 -9.83
CA CYS A 189 5.85 10.49 -11.04
C CYS A 189 6.75 11.69 -10.85
N PHE A 190 7.58 12.00 -11.86
CA PHE A 190 8.33 13.27 -11.94
C PHE A 190 7.45 14.29 -12.69
N LEU A 191 6.78 15.16 -11.96
CA LEU A 191 5.86 16.14 -12.56
C LEU A 191 6.48 17.54 -12.65
N ARG A 192 7.00 18.07 -11.56
CA ARG A 192 7.42 19.50 -11.46
C ARG A 192 8.81 19.73 -10.90
N ASP A 193 9.34 18.77 -10.17
CA ASP A 193 10.62 18.85 -9.49
C ASP A 193 11.50 17.67 -9.91
N ASN A 194 12.78 17.74 -9.64
CA ASN A 194 13.68 16.59 -9.79
C ASN A 194 13.48 15.51 -8.72
N ARG A 195 12.60 15.74 -7.77
CA ARG A 195 12.10 14.73 -6.84
C ARG A 195 10.73 14.23 -7.35
N PRO A 196 10.45 12.94 -7.31
CA PRO A 196 9.14 12.43 -7.70
C PRO A 196 8.04 12.90 -6.73
N GLU A 197 6.82 12.90 -7.22
CA GLU A 197 5.60 13.01 -6.41
C GLU A 197 5.00 11.62 -6.20
N VAL A 198 4.35 11.41 -5.07
CA VAL A 198 3.54 10.21 -4.79
C VAL A 198 2.08 10.57 -5.02
N LEU A 199 1.42 9.81 -5.87
CA LEU A 199 -0.02 9.93 -6.10
C LEU A 199 -0.72 8.63 -5.68
N VAL A 200 -1.76 8.77 -4.85
CA VAL A 200 -2.54 7.64 -4.35
C VAL A 200 -4.00 7.84 -4.72
N GLU A 201 -4.58 6.83 -5.37
CA GLU A 201 -6.01 6.80 -5.65
C GLU A 201 -6.67 5.64 -4.92
N PHE A 202 -7.74 5.94 -4.16
CA PHE A 202 -8.60 4.92 -3.57
C PHE A 202 -9.69 4.56 -4.58
N GLY A 203 -9.71 3.30 -5.00
CA GLY A 203 -10.72 2.78 -5.91
C GLY A 203 -12.04 2.47 -5.20
N GLN A 204 -13.00 1.95 -5.95
CA GLN A 204 -14.32 1.65 -5.42
C GLN A 204 -14.26 0.56 -4.34
N ARG A 205 -15.01 0.77 -3.24
CA ARG A 205 -15.17 -0.21 -2.16
C ARG A 205 -15.94 -1.43 -2.67
N ILE A 206 -15.40 -2.60 -2.36
CA ILE A 206 -16.04 -3.89 -2.58
C ILE A 206 -16.46 -4.43 -1.22
N GLU A 207 -17.72 -4.81 -1.07
CA GLU A 207 -18.27 -5.36 0.16
C GLU A 207 -18.44 -6.87 0.00
N LEU A 208 -17.82 -7.66 0.86
CA LEU A 208 -18.04 -9.10 0.91
C LEU A 208 -18.88 -9.46 2.13
N THR A 209 -20.09 -9.99 1.88
CA THR A 209 -21.03 -10.48 2.89
C THR A 209 -21.18 -11.99 2.84
N ASP A 210 -21.12 -12.60 1.64
CA ASP A 210 -21.19 -14.04 1.48
C ASP A 210 -19.79 -14.68 1.57
N PRO A 211 -19.48 -15.45 2.63
CA PRO A 211 -18.18 -16.12 2.75
C PRO A 211 -18.03 -17.34 1.82
N LYS A 212 -19.09 -17.75 1.12
CA LYS A 212 -19.10 -18.95 0.26
C LYS A 212 -18.79 -18.67 -1.21
N VAL A 213 -18.48 -17.41 -1.58
CA VAL A 213 -18.07 -17.07 -2.94
C VAL A 213 -16.92 -17.97 -3.41
N ASP A 214 -16.87 -18.31 -4.70
CA ASP A 214 -15.72 -19.04 -5.24
C ASP A 214 -14.43 -18.21 -5.05
N ARG A 215 -13.42 -18.84 -4.50
CA ARG A 215 -12.18 -18.13 -4.14
C ARG A 215 -11.41 -17.62 -5.33
N LYS A 216 -11.36 -18.40 -6.41
CA LYS A 216 -10.63 -18.01 -7.62
C LYS A 216 -11.36 -16.91 -8.36
N GLU A 217 -12.67 -17.07 -8.50
CA GLU A 217 -13.53 -16.09 -9.14
C GLU A 217 -13.48 -14.75 -8.39
N PHE A 218 -13.62 -14.76 -7.06
CA PHE A 218 -13.55 -13.53 -6.27
C PHE A 218 -12.15 -12.91 -6.29
N THR A 219 -11.07 -13.72 -6.34
CA THR A 219 -9.71 -13.20 -6.54
C THR A 219 -9.60 -12.45 -7.86
N HIS A 220 -10.22 -12.96 -8.91
CA HIS A 220 -10.25 -12.29 -10.22
C HIS A 220 -11.04 -10.97 -10.18
N VAL A 221 -12.16 -10.93 -9.47
CA VAL A 221 -12.91 -9.68 -9.23
C VAL A 221 -12.03 -8.62 -8.55
N LEU A 222 -11.26 -9.00 -7.53
CA LEU A 222 -10.35 -8.09 -6.84
C LEU A 222 -9.19 -7.63 -7.74
N GLU A 223 -8.69 -8.52 -8.59
CA GLU A 223 -7.65 -8.20 -9.56
C GLU A 223 -8.15 -7.23 -10.63
N GLN A 224 -9.37 -7.41 -11.11
CA GLN A 224 -10.01 -6.49 -12.04
C GLN A 224 -10.20 -5.10 -11.41
N ALA A 225 -10.72 -5.03 -10.20
CA ALA A 225 -10.90 -3.77 -9.49
C ALA A 225 -9.57 -3.01 -9.29
N MET A 226 -8.48 -3.74 -9.05
CA MET A 226 -7.13 -3.17 -8.99
C MET A 226 -6.70 -2.65 -10.37
N THR A 227 -6.98 -3.39 -11.42
CA THR A 227 -6.66 -3.00 -12.80
C THR A 227 -7.38 -1.70 -13.15
N ASP A 228 -8.65 -1.61 -12.79
CA ASP A 228 -9.48 -0.44 -13.10
C ASP A 228 -8.98 0.82 -12.40
N VAL A 229 -8.68 0.76 -11.09
CA VAL A 229 -8.16 1.93 -10.37
C VAL A 229 -6.78 2.36 -10.88
N CYS A 230 -5.89 1.41 -11.20
CA CYS A 230 -4.58 1.73 -11.74
C CYS A 230 -4.67 2.36 -13.14
N ASN A 231 -5.53 1.83 -14.00
CA ASN A 231 -5.71 2.37 -15.36
C ASN A 231 -6.36 3.77 -15.31
N ASN A 232 -7.34 3.98 -14.43
CA ASN A 232 -7.96 5.28 -14.24
C ASN A 232 -6.94 6.32 -13.79
N GLN A 233 -6.15 6.01 -12.76
CA GLN A 233 -5.11 6.89 -12.26
C GLN A 233 -4.06 7.20 -13.34
N MET A 234 -3.59 6.20 -14.08
CA MET A 234 -2.61 6.40 -15.15
C MET A 234 -3.17 7.31 -16.25
N ASN A 235 -4.43 7.11 -16.63
CA ASN A 235 -5.09 7.95 -17.63
C ASN A 235 -5.16 9.42 -17.18
N GLU A 236 -5.57 9.69 -15.95
CA GLU A 236 -5.60 11.04 -15.40
C GLU A 236 -4.21 11.70 -15.37
N ILE A 237 -3.20 10.98 -14.87
CA ILE A 237 -1.82 11.50 -14.80
C ILE A 237 -1.29 11.79 -16.20
N SER A 238 -1.57 10.94 -17.20
CA SER A 238 -1.09 11.12 -18.57
C SER A 238 -1.69 12.36 -19.25
N HIS A 239 -2.89 12.78 -18.85
CA HIS A 239 -3.54 13.99 -19.31
C HIS A 239 -3.24 15.23 -18.43
N GLY A 240 -2.42 15.07 -17.37
CA GLY A 240 -2.10 16.14 -16.43
C GLY A 240 -3.26 16.52 -15.51
N ASP A 241 -4.33 15.73 -15.46
CA ASP A 241 -5.49 15.97 -14.60
C ASP A 241 -5.25 15.42 -13.19
N ILE A 242 -4.63 16.25 -12.37
CA ILE A 242 -4.40 15.95 -10.95
C ILE A 242 -5.13 16.95 -10.02
N SER A 243 -6.09 17.69 -10.58
CA SER A 243 -6.84 18.73 -9.87
C SER A 243 -7.66 18.19 -8.70
N ASN A 244 -8.16 16.96 -8.84
CA ASN A 244 -8.99 16.29 -7.85
C ASN A 244 -8.19 15.63 -6.70
N TYR A 245 -6.85 15.75 -6.73
CA TYR A 245 -6.00 15.18 -5.69
C TYR A 245 -5.78 16.16 -4.55
N LYS A 246 -6.11 15.75 -3.33
CA LYS A 246 -5.75 16.47 -2.10
C LYS A 246 -4.26 16.31 -1.79
N ILE A 247 -3.68 17.34 -1.20
CA ILE A 247 -2.26 17.37 -0.87
C ILE A 247 -2.08 17.02 0.61
N LEU A 248 -1.36 15.91 0.89
CA LEU A 248 -0.93 15.59 2.25
C LEU A 248 0.26 16.46 2.67
N PHE A 249 1.24 16.62 1.77
CA PHE A 249 2.32 17.58 1.88
C PHE A 249 2.86 17.96 0.51
N LYS A 250 3.45 19.16 0.41
CA LYS A 250 4.18 19.68 -0.76
C LYS A 250 5.41 20.42 -0.27
N GLN A 251 6.56 20.13 -0.84
CA GLN A 251 7.82 20.79 -0.53
C GLN A 251 7.96 22.09 -1.31
N HIS A 252 8.73 23.02 -0.79
CA HIS A 252 9.11 24.18 -1.55
C HIS A 252 10.15 23.83 -2.63
N LEU A 253 10.05 24.52 -3.76
CA LEU A 253 11.11 24.45 -4.77
C LEU A 253 12.42 24.92 -4.14
N LYS A 254 13.51 24.22 -4.43
CA LYS A 254 14.84 24.63 -4.01
C LYS A 254 15.16 26.00 -4.63
N TRP A 255 15.91 26.85 -3.92
CA TRP A 255 16.20 28.23 -4.32
C TRP A 255 16.77 28.36 -5.74
N TYR A 256 17.65 27.46 -6.15
CA TYR A 256 18.22 27.46 -7.50
C TYR A 256 17.18 27.16 -8.58
N ARG A 257 16.15 26.34 -8.30
CA ARG A 257 15.02 26.08 -9.20
C ARG A 257 14.16 27.31 -9.38
N ARG A 258 13.96 28.11 -8.34
CA ARG A 258 13.25 29.38 -8.44
C ARG A 258 13.99 30.37 -9.33
N ILE A 259 15.33 30.40 -9.25
CA ILE A 259 16.17 31.23 -10.13
C ILE A 259 16.06 30.71 -11.58
N GLU A 260 16.20 29.41 -11.78
CA GLU A 260 16.07 28.79 -13.11
C GLU A 260 14.72 29.10 -13.76
N GLN A 261 13.62 29.01 -13.03
CA GLN A 261 12.29 29.39 -13.52
C GLN A 261 12.21 30.87 -13.93
N ARG A 262 12.79 31.78 -13.12
CA ARG A 262 12.82 33.20 -13.44
C ARG A 262 13.68 33.51 -14.67
N LEU A 263 14.81 32.82 -14.83
CA LEU A 263 15.71 33.06 -15.96
C LEU A 263 15.18 32.49 -17.28
N LYS A 264 14.46 31.39 -17.25
CA LYS A 264 13.96 30.73 -18.46
C LYS A 264 12.66 31.31 -18.96
N SER A 265 12.00 32.20 -18.23
CA SER A 265 10.62 32.70 -18.51
C SER A 265 9.65 31.58 -18.92
N ILE A 266 9.93 30.37 -18.48
CA ILE A 266 9.08 29.23 -18.72
C ILE A 266 7.94 29.35 -17.73
N ASP A 267 6.81 29.87 -18.16
CA ASP A 267 5.53 29.58 -17.55
C ASP A 267 5.31 28.07 -17.66
N LEU A 268 5.91 27.33 -16.71
CA LEU A 268 5.38 25.99 -16.46
C LEU A 268 3.92 26.23 -16.09
N PRO A 269 2.98 25.56 -16.78
CA PRO A 269 1.58 25.72 -16.46
C PRO A 269 1.44 25.61 -14.94
N ASP A 270 0.91 26.66 -14.34
CA ASP A 270 0.77 26.72 -12.88
C ASP A 270 -0.29 25.69 -12.48
N VAL A 271 0.12 24.45 -12.41
CA VAL A 271 -0.64 23.37 -11.82
C VAL A 271 -0.68 23.55 -10.30
N SER A 272 -0.25 24.72 -9.78
CA SER A 272 -0.31 25.08 -8.36
C SER A 272 -1.69 25.57 -7.92
N GLY A 273 -2.57 25.84 -8.87
CA GLY A 273 -3.98 26.13 -8.61
C GLY A 273 -4.78 24.91 -8.22
N VAL A 274 -4.09 23.81 -7.98
CA VAL A 274 -4.69 22.56 -7.58
C VAL A 274 -4.04 22.07 -6.30
#